data_c601a5a45cf9b064190f490c9217e3e0
#
_entry.id   c601a5a45cf9b064190f490c9217e3e0
#
_cell.length_a   1.000
_cell.length_b   1.000
_cell.length_c   1.000
_cell.angle_alpha   90.00
_cell.angle_beta   90.00
_cell.angle_gamma   90.00
#
_symmetry.space_group_name_H-M   'P 1'
#
loop_
_entity.id
_entity.type
_entity.pdbx_description
1 polymer ?
#
loop_
_entity_poly.entity_id
_entity_poly.type
_entity_poly.pdbx_seq_one_letter_code
_entity_poly.pdbx_strand_id
1 'polypeptide(L)'
;MLEKEKFFIEVGSYQNNKFNNIVCGDCVLLRKCIGENRNIAVLSDGLGSGVKANVLSTMTASMAMNFRVRHEPILRTIKAIMDTLPVDSVRNISYSTFTIIDVDSDGEAKIVEFDNPPLLLVRDNKVTRIKTDDTIIKRKAEGDRQDERLIKMSNIT
;
A
#
# COMPACT_ATOMS: atom_id res chain seq x y z
N MET A 1 22.13 22.63 20.62
CA MET A 1 21.11 22.07 19.75
C MET A 1 21.72 20.85 19.07
N LEU A 2 21.34 19.67 19.45
CA LEU A 2 21.73 18.45 18.73
C LEU A 2 21.06 18.53 17.35
N GLU A 3 21.84 18.62 16.27
CA GLU A 3 21.30 18.45 14.93
C GLU A 3 20.68 17.05 14.88
N LYS A 4 19.36 16.98 14.66
CA LYS A 4 18.69 15.72 14.40
C LYS A 4 19.36 15.11 13.17
N GLU A 5 19.92 13.92 13.30
CA GLU A 5 20.45 13.17 12.17
C GLU A 5 19.36 13.04 11.12
N LYS A 6 19.60 13.58 9.94
CA LYS A 6 18.66 13.46 8.82
C LYS A 6 18.87 12.09 8.20
N PHE A 7 17.85 11.25 8.26
CA PHE A 7 17.89 9.98 7.56
C PHE A 7 17.96 10.19 6.04
N PHE A 8 18.81 9.41 5.40
CA PHE A 8 18.83 9.29 3.95
C PHE A 8 17.95 8.11 3.56
N ILE A 9 16.94 8.37 2.72
CA ILE A 9 16.00 7.36 2.24
C ILE A 9 16.18 7.23 0.73
N GLU A 10 16.52 6.04 0.29
CA GLU A 10 16.57 5.65 -1.10
C GLU A 10 15.49 4.59 -1.38
N VAL A 11 14.77 4.77 -2.47
CA VAL A 11 13.71 3.83 -2.87
C VAL A 11 13.97 3.38 -4.30
N GLY A 12 14.08 2.07 -4.48
CA GLY A 12 14.15 1.43 -5.78
C GLY A 12 12.89 0.61 -6.08
N SER A 13 12.50 0.54 -7.34
CA SER A 13 11.42 -0.33 -7.80
C SER A 13 11.79 -1.05 -9.08
N TYR A 14 11.28 -2.25 -9.23
CA TYR A 14 11.42 -3.04 -10.44
C TYR A 14 10.08 -3.72 -10.75
N GLN A 15 9.67 -3.65 -12.01
CA GLN A 15 8.44 -4.28 -12.49
C GLN A 15 8.75 -5.04 -13.79
N ASN A 16 8.06 -6.17 -13.99
CA ASN A 16 8.15 -6.94 -15.21
C ASN A 16 6.76 -7.35 -15.69
N ASN A 17 6.54 -7.27 -17.00
CA ASN A 17 5.29 -7.69 -17.60
C ASN A 17 5.21 -9.22 -17.60
N LYS A 18 4.02 -9.75 -17.32
CA LYS A 18 3.75 -11.16 -17.55
C LYS A 18 3.88 -11.46 -19.05
N PHE A 19 4.39 -12.64 -19.38
CA PHE A 19 4.55 -13.09 -20.77
C PHE A 19 3.26 -12.82 -21.59
N ASN A 20 3.41 -12.27 -22.78
CA ASN A 20 2.35 -11.85 -23.71
C ASN A 20 1.45 -10.68 -23.22
N ASN A 21 1.77 -9.98 -22.15
CA ASN A 21 1.07 -8.76 -21.75
C ASN A 21 1.85 -7.51 -22.12
N ILE A 22 1.13 -6.52 -22.65
CA ILE A 22 1.70 -5.23 -23.06
C ILE A 22 1.97 -4.34 -21.84
N VAL A 23 1.18 -4.51 -20.76
CA VAL A 23 1.26 -3.74 -19.52
C VAL A 23 1.38 -4.64 -18.30
N CYS A 24 2.05 -4.14 -17.27
CA CYS A 24 2.10 -4.79 -15.97
C CYS A 24 0.74 -4.67 -15.27
N GLY A 25 0.27 -5.75 -14.62
CA GLY A 25 -0.93 -5.73 -13.79
C GLY A 25 -0.74 -4.96 -12.49
N ASP A 26 0.50 -4.82 -12.05
CA ASP A 26 0.88 -4.12 -10.83
C ASP A 26 1.19 -2.65 -11.10
N CYS A 27 1.09 -1.84 -10.06
CA CYS A 27 1.45 -0.42 -10.09
C CYS A 27 2.30 -0.07 -8.87
N VAL A 28 3.46 0.55 -9.11
CA VAL A 28 4.29 1.13 -8.06
C VAL A 28 4.32 2.64 -8.23
N LEU A 29 3.99 3.37 -7.18
CA LEU A 29 4.10 4.83 -7.13
C LEU A 29 5.05 5.23 -6.00
N LEU A 30 5.97 6.14 -6.31
CA LEU A 30 6.95 6.68 -5.38
C LEU A 30 6.81 8.19 -5.35
N ARG A 31 6.79 8.78 -4.16
CA ARG A 31 6.73 10.23 -3.98
C ARG A 31 7.63 10.70 -2.87
N LYS A 32 8.49 11.67 -3.19
CA LYS A 32 9.27 12.43 -2.22
C LYS A 32 8.58 13.77 -1.99
N CYS A 33 8.15 14.01 -0.76
CA CYS A 33 7.58 15.28 -0.31
C CYS A 33 8.71 16.17 0.21
N ILE A 34 9.31 16.96 -0.67
CA ILE A 34 10.56 17.69 -0.41
C ILE A 34 10.44 18.63 0.80
N GLY A 35 9.32 19.36 0.92
CA GLY A 35 9.09 20.31 2.03
C GLY A 35 8.99 19.66 3.41
N GLU A 36 8.68 18.36 3.47
CA GLU A 36 8.49 17.60 4.70
C GLU A 36 9.59 16.57 4.95
N ASN A 37 10.53 16.42 4.01
CA ASN A 37 11.52 15.33 4.00
C ASN A 37 10.88 13.94 4.21
N ARG A 38 9.73 13.72 3.59
CA ARG A 38 8.89 12.53 3.73
C ARG A 38 8.86 11.77 2.42
N ASN A 39 8.91 10.44 2.50
CA ASN A 39 8.87 9.56 1.34
C ASN A 39 7.69 8.61 1.47
N ILE A 40 6.92 8.49 0.38
CA ILE A 40 5.77 7.62 0.30
C ILE A 40 5.97 6.65 -0.86
N ALA A 41 5.84 5.36 -0.59
CA ALA A 41 5.82 4.31 -1.59
C ALA A 41 4.48 3.57 -1.52
N VAL A 42 3.90 3.28 -2.67
CA VAL A 42 2.68 2.48 -2.80
C VAL A 42 2.89 1.41 -3.84
N LEU A 43 2.68 0.17 -3.46
CA LEU A 43 2.60 -0.98 -4.36
C LEU A 43 1.15 -1.45 -4.40
N SER A 44 0.60 -1.67 -5.58
CA SER A 44 -0.71 -2.27 -5.76
C SER A 44 -0.63 -3.37 -6.82
N ASP A 45 -1.15 -4.55 -6.51
CA ASP A 45 -1.28 -5.69 -7.42
C ASP A 45 -2.74 -5.77 -7.87
N GLY A 46 -2.96 -5.71 -9.18
CA GLY A 46 -4.29 -5.83 -9.79
C GLY A 46 -4.65 -7.29 -10.07
N LEU A 47 -5.84 -7.71 -9.65
CA LEU A 47 -6.31 -9.08 -9.85
C LEU A 47 -6.34 -9.45 -11.34
N GLY A 48 -5.61 -10.49 -11.69
CA GLY A 48 -5.53 -11.01 -13.05
C GLY A 48 -4.29 -10.51 -13.78
N SER A 49 -4.46 -10.05 -15.01
CA SER A 49 -3.35 -9.56 -15.84
C SER A 49 -3.85 -8.63 -16.94
N GLY A 50 -2.92 -7.92 -17.57
CA GLY A 50 -3.21 -7.02 -18.68
C GLY A 50 -3.88 -5.71 -18.26
N VAL A 51 -4.59 -5.09 -19.20
CA VAL A 51 -5.10 -3.72 -19.05
C VAL A 51 -6.07 -3.56 -17.87
N LYS A 52 -6.95 -4.52 -17.64
CA LYS A 52 -7.93 -4.45 -16.53
C LYS A 52 -7.23 -4.42 -15.18
N ALA A 53 -6.28 -5.32 -14.95
CA ALA A 53 -5.50 -5.37 -13.72
C ALA A 53 -4.68 -4.09 -13.55
N ASN A 54 -4.03 -3.61 -14.63
CA ASN A 54 -3.28 -2.36 -14.63
C ASN A 54 -4.13 -1.14 -14.24
N VAL A 55 -5.34 -1.01 -14.80
CA VAL A 55 -6.25 0.10 -14.45
C VAL A 55 -6.60 0.07 -12.97
N LEU A 56 -6.97 -1.09 -12.45
CA LEU A 56 -7.38 -1.24 -11.04
C LEU A 56 -6.22 -0.97 -10.08
N SER A 57 -5.03 -1.51 -10.35
CA SER A 57 -3.84 -1.27 -9.53
C SER A 57 -3.40 0.20 -9.58
N THR A 58 -3.47 0.83 -10.77
CA THR A 58 -3.14 2.25 -10.93
C THR A 58 -4.12 3.16 -10.19
N MET A 59 -5.42 2.88 -10.26
CA MET A 59 -6.44 3.61 -9.49
C MET A 59 -6.18 3.48 -7.99
N THR A 60 -5.95 2.27 -7.50
CA THR A 60 -5.67 1.98 -6.09
C THR A 60 -4.44 2.71 -5.61
N ALA A 61 -3.32 2.57 -6.32
CA ALA A 61 -2.06 3.23 -5.96
C ALA A 61 -2.20 4.77 -6.00
N SER A 62 -2.91 5.32 -7.00
CA SER A 62 -3.14 6.76 -7.11
C SER A 62 -4.00 7.31 -5.98
N MET A 63 -5.06 6.59 -5.60
CA MET A 63 -5.89 6.97 -4.44
C MET A 63 -5.07 6.96 -3.16
N ALA A 64 -4.35 5.86 -2.89
CA ALA A 64 -3.50 5.73 -1.71
C ALA A 64 -2.47 6.86 -1.64
N MET A 65 -1.76 7.12 -2.73
CA MET A 65 -0.78 8.20 -2.81
C MET A 65 -1.40 9.58 -2.54
N ASN A 66 -2.50 9.91 -3.20
CA ASN A 66 -3.15 11.21 -3.05
C ASN A 66 -3.65 11.47 -1.62
N PHE A 67 -4.24 10.47 -0.98
CA PHE A 67 -4.69 10.59 0.40
C PHE A 67 -3.51 10.74 1.36
N ARG A 68 -2.44 9.97 1.16
CA ARG A 68 -1.25 10.03 2.02
C ARG A 68 -0.50 11.36 1.89
N VAL A 69 -0.36 11.88 0.68
CA VAL A 69 0.24 13.20 0.44
C VAL A 69 -0.53 14.32 1.16
N ARG A 70 -1.84 14.19 1.27
CA ARG A 70 -2.71 15.15 1.98
C ARG A 70 -2.83 14.89 3.48
N HIS A 71 -2.04 13.99 4.05
CA HIS A 71 -2.09 13.61 5.47
C HIS A 71 -3.43 13.06 5.94
N GLU A 72 -4.25 12.54 5.03
CA GLU A 72 -5.50 11.89 5.44
C GLU A 72 -5.22 10.73 6.41
N PRO A 73 -6.06 10.55 7.44
CA PRO A 73 -5.90 9.44 8.37
C PRO A 73 -5.85 8.09 7.63
N ILE A 74 -4.93 7.22 8.04
CA ILE A 74 -4.67 5.96 7.33
C ILE A 74 -5.93 5.09 7.20
N LEU A 75 -6.72 4.98 8.25
CA LEU A 75 -7.96 4.19 8.23
C LEU A 75 -9.00 4.77 7.26
N ARG A 76 -9.07 6.09 7.14
CA ARG A 76 -9.93 6.76 6.16
C ARG A 76 -9.47 6.49 4.73
N THR A 77 -8.17 6.54 4.51
CA THR A 77 -7.55 6.18 3.21
C THR A 77 -7.92 4.77 2.80
N ILE A 78 -7.71 3.80 3.69
CA ILE A 78 -7.99 2.39 3.44
C ILE A 78 -9.49 2.18 3.15
N LYS A 79 -10.35 2.77 3.98
CA LYS A 79 -11.80 2.66 3.80
C LYS A 79 -12.25 3.22 2.46
N ALA A 80 -11.77 4.40 2.07
CA ALA A 80 -12.10 5.01 0.79
C ALA A 80 -11.65 4.15 -0.41
N ILE A 81 -10.46 3.56 -0.34
CA ILE A 81 -9.98 2.64 -1.36
C ILE A 81 -10.89 1.41 -1.44
N MET A 82 -11.18 0.78 -0.32
CA MET A 82 -11.99 -0.43 -0.26
C MET A 82 -13.43 -0.18 -0.73
N ASP A 83 -14.03 0.96 -0.37
CA ASP A 83 -15.39 1.31 -0.81
C ASP A 83 -15.47 1.62 -2.32
N THR A 84 -14.34 1.97 -2.93
CA THR A 84 -14.26 2.31 -4.37
C THR A 84 -13.95 1.09 -5.24
N LEU A 85 -13.12 0.17 -4.72
CA LEU A 85 -12.72 -1.00 -5.49
C LEU A 85 -13.87 -2.00 -5.66
N PRO A 86 -14.10 -2.50 -6.87
CA PRO A 86 -15.05 -3.59 -7.08
C PRO A 86 -14.56 -4.87 -6.37
N VAL A 87 -15.49 -5.74 -6.04
CA VAL A 87 -15.23 -7.08 -5.49
C VAL A 87 -15.63 -8.10 -6.53
N ASP A 88 -14.78 -9.10 -6.76
CA ASP A 88 -15.13 -10.26 -7.54
C ASP A 88 -16.17 -11.10 -6.77
N SER A 89 -17.40 -11.14 -7.28
CA SER A 89 -18.51 -11.82 -6.62
C SER A 89 -18.34 -13.35 -6.54
N VAL A 90 -17.52 -13.92 -7.43
CA VAL A 90 -17.27 -15.37 -7.48
C VAL A 90 -16.18 -15.77 -6.49
N ARG A 91 -15.12 -14.99 -6.45
CA ARG A 91 -13.93 -15.28 -5.62
C ARG A 91 -13.98 -14.59 -4.26
N ASN A 92 -14.90 -13.66 -4.07
CA ASN A 92 -15.03 -12.83 -2.86
C ASN A 92 -13.72 -12.12 -2.43
N ILE A 93 -12.92 -11.69 -3.41
CA ILE A 93 -11.67 -10.95 -3.19
C ILE A 93 -11.74 -9.60 -3.88
N SER A 94 -11.05 -8.62 -3.32
CA SER A 94 -10.91 -7.30 -3.97
C SER A 94 -10.13 -7.43 -5.28
N TYR A 95 -10.48 -6.60 -6.26
CA TYR A 95 -9.79 -6.60 -7.55
C TYR A 95 -8.38 -6.01 -7.49
N SER A 96 -7.97 -5.47 -6.36
CA SER A 96 -6.61 -4.98 -6.15
C SER A 96 -6.21 -5.10 -4.69
N THR A 97 -4.98 -5.50 -4.46
CA THR A 97 -4.32 -5.49 -3.16
C THR A 97 -3.39 -4.27 -3.07
N PHE A 98 -2.91 -3.91 -1.90
CA PHE A 98 -1.96 -2.81 -1.80
C PHE A 98 -1.08 -2.85 -0.55
N THR A 99 0.10 -2.27 -0.68
CA THR A 99 1.01 -1.95 0.43
C THR A 99 1.36 -0.47 0.35
N ILE A 100 1.25 0.22 1.48
CA ILE A 100 1.65 1.63 1.63
C ILE A 100 2.81 1.68 2.62
N ILE A 101 3.89 2.34 2.24
CA ILE A 101 5.01 2.67 3.12
C ILE A 101 5.15 4.18 3.14
N ASP A 102 5.10 4.78 4.31
CA ASP A 102 5.11 6.22 4.51
C ASP A 102 6.16 6.55 5.58
N VAL A 103 7.29 7.07 5.14
CA VAL A 103 8.45 7.34 6.00
C VAL A 103 8.59 8.84 6.19
N ASP A 104 8.59 9.28 7.43
CA ASP A 104 8.73 10.69 7.79
C ASP A 104 10.19 11.15 7.93
N SER A 105 10.37 12.42 8.28
CA SER A 105 11.69 13.04 8.45
C SER A 105 12.51 12.46 9.59
N ASP A 106 11.88 11.83 10.56
CA ASP A 106 12.51 11.23 11.74
C ASP A 106 12.89 9.76 11.51
N GLY A 107 12.60 9.24 10.32
CA GLY A 107 12.85 7.85 9.94
C GLY A 107 11.77 6.87 10.42
N GLU A 108 10.69 7.37 11.02
CA GLU A 108 9.56 6.51 11.36
C GLU A 108 8.80 6.10 10.11
N ALA A 109 8.63 4.80 9.91
CA ALA A 109 7.89 4.23 8.80
C ALA A 109 6.54 3.68 9.26
N LYS A 110 5.47 4.21 8.68
CA LYS A 110 4.11 3.66 8.80
C LYS A 110 3.83 2.77 7.61
N ILE A 111 3.49 1.52 7.89
CA ILE A 111 3.26 0.51 6.86
C ILE A 111 1.83 0.00 6.98
N VAL A 112 1.19 -0.14 5.83
CA VAL A 112 -0.13 -0.76 5.70
C VAL A 112 -0.08 -1.82 4.63
N GLU A 113 -0.54 -3.01 4.95
CA GLU A 113 -0.60 -4.14 4.02
C GLU A 113 -2.05 -4.65 3.93
N PHE A 114 -2.55 -4.74 2.72
CA PHE A 114 -3.85 -5.31 2.39
C PHE A 114 -3.68 -6.42 1.34
N ASP A 115 -3.80 -7.65 1.76
CA ASP A 115 -3.72 -8.87 0.95
C ASP A 115 -2.46 -9.03 0.06
N ASN A 116 -1.46 -8.19 0.24
CA ASN A 116 -0.14 -8.34 -0.37
C ASN A 116 0.74 -9.32 0.41
N PRO A 117 1.77 -9.91 -0.23
CA PRO A 117 2.81 -10.64 0.49
C PRO A 117 3.42 -9.80 1.61
N PRO A 118 3.73 -10.41 2.76
CA PRO A 118 4.26 -9.66 3.89
C PRO A 118 5.59 -8.98 3.55
N LEU A 119 5.74 -7.75 4.05
CA LEU A 119 6.96 -6.97 3.91
C LEU A 119 8.11 -7.63 4.68
N LEU A 120 9.29 -7.64 4.08
CA LEU A 120 10.51 -8.11 4.69
C LEU A 120 11.36 -6.92 5.18
N LEU A 121 11.60 -6.86 6.47
CA LEU A 121 12.55 -5.92 7.06
C LEU A 121 13.91 -6.61 7.24
N VAL A 122 14.94 -6.03 6.64
CA VAL A 122 16.32 -6.49 6.82
C VAL A 122 17.08 -5.42 7.60
N ARG A 123 17.68 -5.80 8.73
CA ARG A 123 18.48 -4.94 9.58
C ARG A 123 19.75 -5.72 9.97
N ASP A 124 20.91 -5.13 9.81
CA ASP A 124 22.21 -5.77 10.07
C ASP A 124 22.38 -7.12 9.37
N ASN A 125 22.01 -7.19 8.09
CA ASN A 125 22.02 -8.40 7.24
C ASN A 125 21.14 -9.56 7.76
N LYS A 126 20.18 -9.27 8.63
CA LYS A 126 19.24 -10.26 9.16
C LYS A 126 17.79 -9.84 8.88
N VAL A 127 16.98 -10.83 8.51
CA VAL A 127 15.54 -10.61 8.43
C VAL A 127 14.99 -10.42 9.83
N THR A 128 14.38 -9.27 10.06
CA THR A 128 13.77 -8.90 11.34
C THR A 128 12.26 -9.01 11.23
N ARG A 129 11.62 -9.62 12.21
CA ARG A 129 10.17 -9.72 12.27
C ARG A 129 9.55 -8.36 12.58
N ILE A 130 8.64 -7.93 11.72
CA ILE A 130 7.84 -6.73 11.95
C ILE A 130 6.68 -7.08 12.87
N LYS A 131 6.48 -6.28 13.92
CA LYS A 131 5.28 -6.37 14.76
C LYS A 131 4.13 -5.68 14.03
N THR A 132 3.04 -6.39 13.79
CA THR A 132 1.85 -5.89 13.13
C THR A 132 0.69 -5.78 14.10
N ASP A 133 -0.09 -4.72 13.95
CA ASP A 133 -1.41 -4.57 14.57
C ASP A 133 -2.47 -4.87 13.52
N ASP A 134 -3.31 -5.86 13.79
CA ASP A 134 -4.33 -6.30 12.88
C ASP A 134 -5.63 -5.52 13.12
N THR A 135 -6.15 -4.90 12.08
CA THR A 135 -7.41 -4.14 12.14
C THR A 135 -8.40 -4.71 11.13
N ILE A 136 -9.62 -4.98 11.59
CA ILE A 136 -10.70 -5.43 10.71
C ILE A 136 -11.49 -4.21 10.23
N ILE A 137 -11.58 -4.06 8.90
CA ILE A 137 -12.41 -3.04 8.28
C ILE A 137 -13.65 -3.72 7.69
N LYS A 138 -14.81 -3.18 8.03
CA LYS A 138 -16.09 -3.65 7.52
C LYS A 138 -16.50 -2.84 6.31
N ARG A 139 -16.86 -3.51 5.23
CA ARG A 139 -17.41 -2.93 4.02
C ARG A 139 -18.89 -3.31 3.89
N LYS A 140 -19.70 -2.38 3.42
CA LYS A 140 -21.06 -2.71 2.97
C LYS A 140 -20.97 -3.40 1.61
N ALA A 141 -21.32 -4.67 1.54
CA ALA A 141 -21.52 -5.39 0.29
C ALA A 141 -22.97 -5.23 -0.19
N GLU A 142 -23.23 -5.47 -1.47
CA GLU A 142 -24.59 -5.51 -2.00
C GLU A 142 -25.41 -6.60 -1.28
N GLY A 143 -26.59 -6.24 -0.77
CA GLY A 143 -27.45 -7.09 0.06
C GLY A 143 -26.84 -7.31 1.44
N ASP A 144 -27.50 -7.17 2.50
CA ASP A 144 -27.18 -7.30 3.94
C ASP A 144 -25.90 -8.06 4.39
N ARG A 145 -24.98 -8.38 3.48
CA ARG A 145 -23.71 -9.04 3.75
C ARG A 145 -22.66 -7.99 4.13
N GLN A 146 -22.09 -8.13 5.31
CA GLN A 146 -20.89 -7.39 5.70
C GLN A 146 -19.66 -8.17 5.19
N ASP A 147 -18.83 -7.52 4.37
CA ASP A 147 -17.50 -8.02 3.99
C ASP A 147 -16.49 -7.49 5.00
N GLU A 148 -15.85 -8.39 5.74
CA GLU A 148 -14.81 -8.04 6.73
C GLU A 148 -13.45 -8.31 6.12
N ARG A 149 -12.56 -7.31 6.18
CA ARG A 149 -11.20 -7.42 5.64
C ARG A 149 -10.17 -7.12 6.69
N LEU A 150 -9.15 -7.95 6.73
CA LEU A 150 -8.01 -7.80 7.62
C LEU A 150 -6.99 -6.85 6.98
N ILE A 151 -6.65 -5.80 7.73
CA ILE A 151 -5.58 -4.86 7.39
C ILE A 151 -4.48 -5.03 8.42
N LYS A 152 -3.25 -5.20 7.97
CA LYS A 152 -2.07 -5.21 8.82
C LYS A 152 -1.44 -3.84 8.83
N MET A 153 -1.21 -3.29 10.00
CA MET A 153 -0.53 -2.02 10.18
C MET A 153 0.72 -2.22 11.04
N SER A 154 1.80 -1.55 10.68
CA SER A 154 3.06 -1.61 11.41
C SER A 154 3.68 -0.22 11.50
N ASN A 155 4.36 0.04 12.62
CA ASN A 155 5.23 1.19 12.77
C ASN A 155 6.66 0.67 13.00
N ILE A 156 7.61 1.23 12.26
CA ILE A 156 9.04 0.90 12.34
C ILE A 156 9.79 2.18 12.61
N THR A 157 10.62 2.13 13.64
CA THR A 157 11.58 3.18 14.00
C THR A 157 12.99 2.72 13.71
#